data_a92398db7aa4d20942bd289f48f78081
#
_entry.id   a92398db7aa4d20942bd289f48f78081
#
_cell.length_a   1.000
_cell.length_b   1.000
_cell.length_c   1.000
_cell.angle_alpha   90.00
_cell.angle_beta   90.00
_cell.angle_gamma   90.00
#
_symmetry.space_group_name_H-M   'P 1'
#
loop_
_entity.id
_entity.type
_entity.pdbx_description
1 polymer ?
#
loop_
_entity_poly.entity_id
_entity_poly.type
_entity_poly.pdbx_seq_one_letter_code
_entity_poly.pdbx_strand_id
1 'polypeptide(L)'
;EKVFPRRRHREGTEEEAPERPPKDRRRRNIMAWYDSAVFYHIYPLGLCGCARENKGEPEEHFDQLTAWADHARDLECTAIYIGPLFESEGHGYETRDYRMVDRRLGTNEDFKKWVAHCHEIGLKVIVDGVFNHTGRSFFAFQDLKANRENSRYRDWYCNVNFWGNNEYNDGFSYDNWGGYNLLAKLNLRNPEVKNYHFDTVRFWVQEFDIDGIRLDAADVLDFDFMRELRHLTDSLKPEFWLMGEVIHGDYSRWANNDMLHSVTNYELHKGLYSGHNDHNYFEIAHSIKRLNDICRGIRLYTFVDNHDVERIATKLNNKEHLFDVTLLLYTVPGIPSIYYGSEFCVEGRKEQGSDWSLRPCLHLSDFGDAMETNEVTKLCRKLGRLKKEYRELTDGRYQELLLTNRQFAFGRLFDNSGVIVALNNDDAPAHLEIPVPFAASVAVDLLAEDLPRDQEKEPEDRTPEILNKVNQAIALTAEIDDGF
;
A
#
# COMPACT_ATOMS: atom_id res chain seq x y z
N GLU A 1 71.46 -41.37 24.31
CA GLU A 1 70.83 -42.53 25.00
C GLU A 1 69.76 -42.04 25.95
N LYS A 2 68.51 -42.06 25.55
CA LYS A 2 67.34 -42.04 26.42
C LYS A 2 66.24 -42.89 25.80
N VAL A 3 65.96 -44.00 26.49
CA VAL A 3 64.96 -45.01 26.23
C VAL A 3 63.53 -44.40 26.43
N PHE A 4 62.62 -44.59 25.50
CA PHE A 4 61.18 -44.31 25.64
C PHE A 4 60.45 -45.63 25.87
N PRO A 5 59.45 -45.69 26.80
CA PRO A 5 58.63 -46.89 27.01
C PRO A 5 57.42 -46.88 26.11
N ARG A 6 57.08 -48.09 25.62
CA ARG A 6 55.86 -48.37 24.79
C ARG A 6 54.57 -48.09 25.57
N ARG A 7 53.62 -47.36 24.95
CA ARG A 7 52.26 -47.26 25.45
C ARG A 7 51.37 -48.34 24.84
N ARG A 8 50.58 -48.94 25.71
CA ARG A 8 49.57 -49.97 25.46
C ARG A 8 48.38 -49.38 24.64
N HIS A 9 47.84 -50.15 23.70
CA HIS A 9 46.56 -49.98 23.11
C HIS A 9 45.46 -49.97 24.18
N ARG A 10 44.58 -48.93 24.15
CA ARG A 10 43.25 -48.94 24.72
C ARG A 10 42.27 -48.94 23.57
N GLU A 11 41.46 -49.98 23.51
CA GLU A 11 40.24 -50.04 22.73
C GLU A 11 39.31 -48.95 23.23
N GLY A 12 39.02 -47.98 22.38
CA GLY A 12 37.99 -46.97 22.60
C GLY A 12 36.73 -47.39 21.83
N THR A 13 35.68 -47.60 22.59
CA THR A 13 34.30 -47.71 22.09
C THR A 13 33.96 -46.46 21.33
N GLU A 14 33.57 -46.62 20.06
CA GLU A 14 32.95 -45.55 19.23
C GLU A 14 31.62 -45.15 19.86
N GLU A 15 31.57 -44.00 20.51
CA GLU A 15 30.31 -43.28 20.78
C GLU A 15 29.78 -42.74 19.45
N GLU A 16 28.66 -43.28 19.00
CA GLU A 16 27.90 -42.74 17.91
C GLU A 16 27.48 -41.30 18.25
N ALA A 17 27.94 -40.34 17.42
CA ALA A 17 27.50 -38.96 17.47
C ALA A 17 26.01 -38.90 17.17
N PRO A 18 25.22 -38.08 17.91
CA PRO A 18 23.77 -37.96 17.65
C PRO A 18 23.52 -37.51 16.24
N GLU A 19 22.69 -38.27 15.51
CA GLU A 19 22.19 -37.94 14.22
C GLU A 19 21.60 -36.53 14.24
N ARG A 20 22.10 -35.65 13.36
CA ARG A 20 21.48 -34.36 13.11
C ARG A 20 20.06 -34.58 12.55
N PRO A 21 19.04 -33.94 13.11
CA PRO A 21 17.68 -34.06 12.56
C PRO A 21 17.68 -33.66 11.10
N PRO A 22 16.86 -34.31 10.25
CA PRO A 22 16.84 -34.04 8.82
C PRO A 22 16.43 -32.58 8.57
N LYS A 23 17.33 -31.85 7.93
CA LYS A 23 17.02 -30.56 7.31
C LYS A 23 16.15 -30.85 6.10
N ASP A 24 14.89 -30.96 6.25
CA ASP A 24 13.90 -30.61 5.23
C ASP A 24 12.47 -30.82 5.75
N ARG A 25 11.94 -29.84 6.45
CA ARG A 25 10.54 -29.53 6.31
C ARG A 25 10.50 -28.17 5.64
N ARG A 26 10.29 -28.16 4.33
CA ARG A 26 9.77 -26.97 3.61
C ARG A 26 8.61 -26.46 4.45
N ARG A 27 8.85 -25.44 5.30
CA ARG A 27 7.77 -24.62 5.82
C ARG A 27 7.09 -24.12 4.54
N ARG A 28 5.90 -24.59 4.24
CA ARG A 28 4.99 -23.85 3.35
C ARG A 28 4.99 -22.46 3.95
N ASN A 29 5.62 -21.49 3.27
CA ASN A 29 5.46 -20.10 3.63
C ASN A 29 3.95 -19.85 3.48
N ILE A 30 3.27 -19.83 4.62
CA ILE A 30 1.89 -19.36 4.65
C ILE A 30 2.04 -17.89 4.33
N MET A 31 1.53 -17.50 3.17
CA MET A 31 1.54 -16.14 2.68
C MET A 31 0.67 -15.30 3.63
N ALA A 32 1.20 -14.20 4.14
CA ALA A 32 0.41 -13.28 4.95
C ALA A 32 -0.68 -12.62 4.09
N TRP A 33 -1.79 -12.23 4.70
CA TRP A 33 -2.93 -11.66 3.96
C TRP A 33 -2.54 -10.43 3.13
N TYR A 34 -1.60 -9.61 3.62
CA TYR A 34 -1.15 -8.39 2.95
C TYR A 34 -0.26 -8.65 1.72
N ASP A 35 0.29 -9.83 1.58
CA ASP A 35 1.13 -10.18 0.43
C ASP A 35 0.35 -10.23 -0.88
N SER A 36 -0.92 -10.63 -0.83
CA SER A 36 -1.83 -10.71 -1.99
C SER A 36 -2.91 -9.63 -1.97
N ALA A 37 -2.83 -8.69 -1.05
CA ALA A 37 -3.87 -7.68 -0.86
C ALA A 37 -4.03 -6.77 -2.09
N VAL A 38 -5.26 -6.34 -2.29
CA VAL A 38 -5.66 -5.22 -3.14
C VAL A 38 -6.33 -4.21 -2.23
N PHE A 39 -5.75 -3.02 -2.13
CA PHE A 39 -6.24 -1.98 -1.24
C PHE A 39 -7.21 -1.04 -1.94
N TYR A 40 -8.19 -0.57 -1.17
CA TYR A 40 -8.99 0.61 -1.50
C TYR A 40 -8.67 1.71 -0.48
N HIS A 41 -8.22 2.87 -0.95
CA HIS A 41 -7.81 3.97 -0.09
C HIS A 41 -8.90 5.03 -0.01
N ILE A 42 -9.36 5.33 1.21
CA ILE A 42 -10.37 6.34 1.49
C ILE A 42 -9.77 7.48 2.33
N TYR A 43 -9.90 8.72 1.84
CA TYR A 43 -9.73 9.91 2.66
C TYR A 43 -11.11 10.36 3.17
N PRO A 44 -11.50 9.99 4.41
CA PRO A 44 -12.90 10.02 4.81
C PRO A 44 -13.49 11.42 4.93
N LEU A 45 -12.72 12.40 5.45
CA LEU A 45 -13.20 13.78 5.59
C LEU A 45 -13.57 14.42 4.24
N GLY A 46 -12.79 14.10 3.19
CA GLY A 46 -13.09 14.54 1.84
C GLY A 46 -14.26 13.80 1.24
N LEU A 47 -14.21 12.46 1.22
CA LEU A 47 -15.25 11.61 0.66
C LEU A 47 -16.64 11.96 1.20
N CYS A 48 -16.74 12.21 2.50
CA CYS A 48 -17.99 12.54 3.17
C CYS A 48 -18.38 14.03 3.05
N GLY A 49 -17.53 14.87 2.47
CA GLY A 49 -17.82 16.31 2.34
C GLY A 49 -17.82 17.06 3.67
N CYS A 50 -17.08 16.56 4.66
CA CYS A 50 -17.00 17.16 5.99
C CYS A 50 -16.48 18.59 5.95
N ALA A 51 -16.86 19.41 6.91
CA ALA A 51 -16.37 20.78 7.05
C ALA A 51 -14.83 20.81 7.17
N ARG A 52 -14.18 21.77 6.50
CA ARG A 52 -12.71 21.91 6.50
C ARG A 52 -12.14 22.23 7.88
N GLU A 53 -12.91 22.91 8.72
CA GLU A 53 -12.58 23.22 10.10
C GLU A 53 -13.48 22.42 11.04
N ASN A 54 -12.89 21.75 12.02
CA ASN A 54 -13.65 21.06 13.05
C ASN A 54 -14.14 22.05 14.12
N LYS A 55 -15.39 22.47 13.98
CA LYS A 55 -16.05 23.40 14.92
C LYS A 55 -16.69 22.70 16.13
N GLY A 56 -16.56 21.38 16.19
CA GLY A 56 -17.04 20.59 17.32
C GLY A 56 -18.46 20.05 17.18
N GLU A 57 -19.16 20.34 16.09
CA GLU A 57 -20.48 19.75 15.83
C GLU A 57 -20.31 18.30 15.32
N PRO A 58 -21.02 17.33 15.90
CA PRO A 58 -20.97 15.95 15.45
C PRO A 58 -21.81 15.77 14.17
N GLU A 59 -21.29 14.93 13.28
CA GLU A 59 -21.96 14.49 12.06
C GLU A 59 -21.98 12.97 12.01
N GLU A 60 -22.76 12.38 11.09
CA GLU A 60 -22.89 10.93 10.92
C GLU A 60 -22.71 10.56 9.46
N HIS A 61 -21.59 9.90 9.13
CA HIS A 61 -21.22 9.54 7.76
C HIS A 61 -20.88 8.05 7.57
N PHE A 62 -21.00 7.23 8.61
CA PHE A 62 -20.64 5.82 8.52
C PHE A 62 -21.55 5.01 7.60
N ASP A 63 -22.80 5.43 7.35
CA ASP A 63 -23.63 4.80 6.33
C ASP A 63 -23.04 5.00 4.93
N GLN A 64 -22.54 6.20 4.62
CA GLN A 64 -21.83 6.47 3.36
C GLN A 64 -20.54 5.65 3.28
N LEU A 65 -19.73 5.62 4.34
CA LEU A 65 -18.51 4.82 4.39
C LEU A 65 -18.77 3.32 4.24
N THR A 66 -19.89 2.82 4.75
CA THR A 66 -20.33 1.42 4.60
C THR A 66 -20.63 1.10 3.13
N ALA A 67 -21.35 1.99 2.44
CA ALA A 67 -21.61 1.82 1.01
C ALA A 67 -20.31 1.78 0.18
N TRP A 68 -19.33 2.61 0.53
CA TRP A 68 -18.02 2.58 -0.12
C TRP A 68 -17.18 1.35 0.25
N ALA A 69 -17.36 0.77 1.43
CA ALA A 69 -16.74 -0.51 1.77
C ALA A 69 -17.34 -1.66 0.94
N ASP A 70 -18.67 -1.67 0.77
CA ASP A 70 -19.34 -2.62 -0.12
C ASP A 70 -18.87 -2.47 -1.58
N HIS A 71 -18.73 -1.24 -2.06
CA HIS A 71 -18.18 -0.96 -3.39
C HIS A 71 -16.74 -1.48 -3.54
N ALA A 72 -15.87 -1.26 -2.55
CA ALA A 72 -14.50 -1.78 -2.55
C ALA A 72 -14.48 -3.31 -2.65
N ARG A 73 -15.36 -4.01 -1.92
CA ARG A 73 -15.53 -5.47 -2.05
C ARG A 73 -15.98 -5.85 -3.47
N ASP A 74 -16.91 -5.14 -4.06
CA ASP A 74 -17.43 -5.40 -5.41
C ASP A 74 -16.38 -5.15 -6.51
N LEU A 75 -15.37 -4.31 -6.22
CA LEU A 75 -14.15 -4.16 -7.01
C LEU A 75 -13.11 -5.26 -6.74
N GLU A 76 -13.44 -6.27 -5.95
CA GLU A 76 -12.55 -7.36 -5.57
C GLU A 76 -11.35 -6.92 -4.69
N CYS A 77 -11.42 -5.75 -4.05
CA CYS A 77 -10.45 -5.35 -3.04
C CYS A 77 -10.53 -6.29 -1.81
N THR A 78 -9.45 -6.35 -1.05
CA THR A 78 -9.33 -7.22 0.14
C THR A 78 -8.96 -6.45 1.39
N ALA A 79 -8.67 -5.17 1.26
CA ALA A 79 -8.34 -4.28 2.38
C ALA A 79 -8.75 -2.84 2.08
N ILE A 80 -9.11 -2.11 3.13
CA ILE A 80 -9.32 -0.67 3.08
C ILE A 80 -8.24 0.02 3.93
N TYR A 81 -7.57 1.00 3.34
CA TYR A 81 -6.83 2.01 4.07
C TYR A 81 -7.73 3.24 4.22
N ILE A 82 -8.12 3.58 5.45
CA ILE A 82 -8.93 4.73 5.78
C ILE A 82 -8.12 5.69 6.65
N GLY A 83 -7.95 6.92 6.18
CA GLY A 83 -7.21 7.91 6.97
C GLY A 83 -7.00 9.24 6.25
N PRO A 84 -6.72 10.27 7.07
CA PRO A 84 -6.74 10.32 8.55
C PRO A 84 -8.17 10.21 9.11
N LEU A 85 -8.33 9.54 10.25
CA LEU A 85 -9.63 9.17 10.81
C LEU A 85 -9.91 9.81 12.17
N PHE A 86 -8.86 10.09 12.96
CA PHE A 86 -9.02 10.49 14.35
C PHE A 86 -9.22 11.99 14.51
N GLU A 87 -9.78 12.38 15.64
CA GLU A 87 -10.20 13.75 15.96
C GLU A 87 -9.09 14.77 15.71
N SER A 88 -9.36 15.74 14.85
CA SER A 88 -8.39 16.69 14.32
C SER A 88 -8.95 18.12 14.24
N GLU A 89 -8.08 19.09 13.94
CA GLU A 89 -8.47 20.50 13.85
C GLU A 89 -9.04 20.85 12.46
N GLY A 90 -8.49 20.26 11.39
CA GLY A 90 -8.83 20.63 10.03
C GLY A 90 -8.77 19.44 9.06
N HIS A 91 -7.63 19.26 8.40
CA HIS A 91 -7.49 18.24 7.34
C HIS A 91 -7.19 16.82 7.84
N GLY A 92 -7.19 16.58 9.15
CA GLY A 92 -7.05 15.25 9.72
C GLY A 92 -5.65 14.93 10.27
N TYR A 93 -4.63 15.63 9.82
CA TYR A 93 -3.24 15.40 10.28
C TYR A 93 -2.87 16.25 11.49
N GLU A 94 -3.67 17.24 11.87
CA GLU A 94 -3.54 18.00 13.13
C GLU A 94 -4.29 17.29 14.25
N THR A 95 -3.79 16.12 14.66
CA THR A 95 -4.47 15.26 15.62
C THR A 95 -4.65 15.96 16.96
N ARG A 96 -5.90 15.97 17.42
CA ARG A 96 -6.33 16.52 18.72
C ARG A 96 -6.56 15.42 19.74
N ASP A 97 -7.09 14.29 19.32
CA ASP A 97 -7.28 13.10 20.15
C ASP A 97 -7.14 11.83 19.31
N TYR A 98 -6.17 11.00 19.65
CA TYR A 98 -5.88 9.74 18.95
C TYR A 98 -6.86 8.60 19.28
N ARG A 99 -7.68 8.75 20.31
CA ARG A 99 -8.61 7.69 20.77
C ARG A 99 -10.07 8.00 20.47
N MET A 100 -10.32 9.08 19.78
CA MET A 100 -11.65 9.47 19.35
C MET A 100 -11.66 9.58 17.83
N VAL A 101 -12.63 8.96 17.20
CA VAL A 101 -12.94 9.17 15.78
C VAL A 101 -13.31 10.64 15.58
N ASP A 102 -12.90 11.23 14.47
CA ASP A 102 -13.23 12.63 14.17
C ASP A 102 -14.76 12.79 14.16
N ARG A 103 -15.25 13.68 15.02
CA ARG A 103 -16.69 13.88 15.23
C ARG A 103 -17.44 14.31 13.98
N ARG A 104 -16.74 14.81 12.99
CA ARG A 104 -17.31 15.12 11.67
C ARG A 104 -17.63 13.85 10.85
N LEU A 105 -17.19 12.69 11.29
CA LEU A 105 -17.46 11.39 10.65
C LEU A 105 -18.47 10.57 11.44
N GLY A 106 -18.41 10.65 12.78
CA GLY A 106 -19.25 9.85 13.66
C GLY A 106 -18.58 9.59 15.01
N THR A 107 -18.93 8.46 15.62
CA THR A 107 -18.45 8.04 16.94
C THR A 107 -17.51 6.82 16.86
N ASN A 108 -16.81 6.54 17.95
CA ASN A 108 -16.02 5.30 18.10
C ASN A 108 -16.88 4.04 17.91
N GLU A 109 -18.11 4.06 18.38
CA GLU A 109 -19.03 2.92 18.23
C GLU A 109 -19.45 2.70 16.78
N ASP A 110 -19.63 3.77 16.00
CA ASP A 110 -19.92 3.68 14.57
C ASP A 110 -18.74 3.11 13.80
N PHE A 111 -17.53 3.57 14.11
CA PHE A 111 -16.31 3.02 13.50
C PHE A 111 -16.11 1.53 13.86
N LYS A 112 -16.34 1.16 15.10
CA LYS A 112 -16.29 -0.25 15.54
C LYS A 112 -17.25 -1.13 14.75
N LYS A 113 -18.50 -0.70 14.57
CA LYS A 113 -19.49 -1.39 13.75
C LYS A 113 -19.06 -1.47 12.29
N TRP A 114 -18.50 -0.39 11.77
CA TRP A 114 -18.01 -0.33 10.40
C TRP A 114 -16.85 -1.31 10.16
N VAL A 115 -15.88 -1.40 11.09
CA VAL A 115 -14.79 -2.39 11.01
C VAL A 115 -15.34 -3.80 11.06
N ALA A 116 -16.30 -4.08 11.94
CA ALA A 116 -16.97 -5.40 12.01
C ALA A 116 -17.65 -5.75 10.68
N HIS A 117 -18.35 -4.80 10.05
CA HIS A 117 -18.93 -4.97 8.72
C HIS A 117 -17.85 -5.26 7.66
N CYS A 118 -16.75 -4.48 7.63
CA CYS A 118 -15.63 -4.73 6.73
C CYS A 118 -15.11 -6.16 6.87
N HIS A 119 -14.91 -6.64 8.08
CA HIS A 119 -14.46 -8.01 8.35
C HIS A 119 -15.48 -9.06 7.89
N GLU A 120 -16.76 -8.82 8.11
CA GLU A 120 -17.85 -9.72 7.67
C GLU A 120 -17.87 -9.89 6.14
N ILE A 121 -17.61 -8.81 5.40
CA ILE A 121 -17.54 -8.85 3.93
C ILE A 121 -16.14 -9.19 3.38
N GLY A 122 -15.17 -9.54 4.25
CA GLY A 122 -13.85 -10.03 3.88
C GLY A 122 -12.80 -8.97 3.64
N LEU A 123 -13.00 -7.73 4.12
CA LEU A 123 -12.04 -6.62 4.01
C LEU A 123 -11.25 -6.46 5.30
N LYS A 124 -9.93 -6.28 5.18
CA LYS A 124 -9.04 -5.83 6.26
C LYS A 124 -9.07 -4.31 6.39
N VAL A 125 -8.86 -3.78 7.60
CA VAL A 125 -8.94 -2.34 7.86
C VAL A 125 -7.62 -1.81 8.40
N ILE A 126 -7.06 -0.79 7.71
CA ILE A 126 -5.84 -0.09 8.06
C ILE A 126 -6.17 1.38 8.32
N VAL A 127 -5.67 1.93 9.43
CA VAL A 127 -5.85 3.34 9.79
C VAL A 127 -4.56 4.13 9.67
N ASP A 128 -4.67 5.46 9.65
CA ASP A 128 -3.52 6.36 9.65
C ASP A 128 -2.99 6.60 11.06
N GLY A 129 -1.69 6.41 11.25
CA GLY A 129 -0.97 6.69 12.48
C GLY A 129 -0.11 7.95 12.35
N VAL A 130 -0.65 9.08 12.76
CA VAL A 130 0.03 10.39 12.72
C VAL A 130 0.87 10.55 13.99
N PHE A 131 2.03 9.87 14.07
CA PHE A 131 2.83 9.82 15.30
C PHE A 131 3.99 10.81 15.35
N ASN A 132 4.35 11.44 14.20
CA ASN A 132 5.43 12.41 14.15
C ASN A 132 5.10 13.72 14.86
N HIS A 133 3.83 14.15 14.87
CA HIS A 133 3.40 15.46 15.33
C HIS A 133 1.97 15.40 15.85
N THR A 134 1.57 16.47 16.54
CA THR A 134 0.18 16.71 16.97
C THR A 134 -0.33 18.04 16.45
N GLY A 135 -1.64 18.20 16.42
CA GLY A 135 -2.28 19.51 16.34
C GLY A 135 -2.01 20.34 17.59
N ARG A 136 -2.27 21.61 17.48
CA ARG A 136 -2.06 22.58 18.59
C ARG A 136 -3.13 22.45 19.68
N SER A 137 -4.27 21.86 19.39
CA SER A 137 -5.34 21.58 20.36
C SER A 137 -5.15 20.28 21.13
N PHE A 138 -4.09 19.51 20.85
CA PHE A 138 -3.75 18.31 21.61
C PHE A 138 -3.46 18.66 23.07
N PHE A 139 -3.92 17.85 24.01
CA PHE A 139 -3.89 18.18 25.44
C PHE A 139 -2.49 18.55 25.97
N ALA A 140 -1.45 17.83 25.53
CA ALA A 140 -0.09 18.09 25.97
C ALA A 140 0.46 19.41 25.41
N PHE A 141 0.07 19.79 24.19
CA PHE A 141 0.44 21.08 23.62
C PHE A 141 -0.31 22.24 24.29
N GLN A 142 -1.58 22.05 24.65
CA GLN A 142 -2.34 23.05 25.37
C GLN A 142 -1.78 23.29 26.78
N ASP A 143 -1.35 22.23 27.47
CA ASP A 143 -0.65 22.37 28.76
C ASP A 143 0.69 23.10 28.58
N LEU A 144 1.48 22.78 27.53
CA LEU A 144 2.72 23.49 27.22
C LEU A 144 2.48 25.00 27.00
N LYS A 145 1.43 25.37 26.29
CA LYS A 145 1.04 26.79 26.09
C LYS A 145 0.69 27.48 27.40
N ALA A 146 -0.07 26.80 28.25
CA ALA A 146 -0.58 27.39 29.52
C ALA A 146 0.53 27.48 30.56
N ASN A 147 1.35 26.47 30.73
CA ASN A 147 2.29 26.32 31.83
C ASN A 147 3.76 26.57 31.43
N ARG A 148 4.05 26.70 30.15
CA ARG A 148 5.37 27.03 29.58
C ARG A 148 6.50 26.18 30.17
N GLU A 149 7.53 26.80 30.76
CA GLU A 149 8.68 26.12 31.40
C GLU A 149 8.25 25.13 32.51
N ASN A 150 7.09 25.34 33.11
CA ASN A 150 6.53 24.49 34.18
C ASN A 150 5.65 23.36 33.65
N SER A 151 5.42 23.26 32.33
CA SER A 151 4.65 22.18 31.75
C SER A 151 5.39 20.84 31.93
N ARG A 152 4.66 19.83 32.40
CA ARG A 152 5.17 18.47 32.48
C ARG A 152 5.38 17.85 31.09
N TYR A 153 4.75 18.43 30.05
CA TYR A 153 4.82 17.97 28.66
C TYR A 153 5.85 18.72 27.82
N ARG A 154 6.68 19.59 28.42
CA ARG A 154 7.70 20.35 27.71
C ARG A 154 8.61 19.43 26.87
N ASP A 155 9.06 18.31 27.44
CA ASP A 155 9.98 17.38 26.82
C ASP A 155 9.29 16.37 25.86
N TRP A 156 7.95 16.48 25.71
CA TRP A 156 7.20 15.74 24.70
C TRP A 156 7.40 16.30 23.30
N TYR A 157 7.77 17.57 23.18
CA TYR A 157 7.98 18.25 21.92
C TYR A 157 9.47 18.51 21.67
N CYS A 158 9.86 18.51 20.39
CA CYS A 158 11.25 18.72 19.98
C CYS A 158 11.62 20.21 20.04
N ASN A 159 12.80 20.51 20.59
CA ASN A 159 13.46 21.82 20.56
C ASN A 159 12.59 22.99 21.02
N VAL A 160 11.81 22.79 22.09
CA VAL A 160 11.02 23.88 22.71
C VAL A 160 11.96 24.95 23.25
N ASN A 161 11.80 26.19 22.77
CA ASN A 161 12.61 27.34 23.15
C ASN A 161 11.76 28.51 23.58
N PHE A 162 11.77 28.82 24.90
CA PHE A 162 10.97 29.89 25.51
C PHE A 162 11.53 31.30 25.27
N TRP A 163 12.67 31.41 24.60
CA TRP A 163 13.23 32.70 24.12
C TRP A 163 12.84 33.00 22.66
N GLY A 164 12.16 32.06 22.02
CA GLY A 164 11.64 32.18 20.64
C GLY A 164 10.18 32.63 20.59
N ASN A 165 9.66 32.69 19.39
CA ASN A 165 8.26 32.94 19.11
C ASN A 165 7.85 32.20 17.80
N ASN A 166 6.59 32.21 17.48
CA ASN A 166 6.03 31.65 16.23
C ASN A 166 4.88 32.55 15.73
N GLU A 167 4.32 32.22 14.57
CA GLU A 167 3.24 32.99 13.93
C GLU A 167 1.95 33.09 14.75
N TYR A 168 1.77 32.23 15.76
CA TYR A 168 0.62 32.26 16.68
C TYR A 168 0.87 33.10 17.93
N ASN A 169 2.06 33.71 18.04
CA ASN A 169 2.47 34.51 19.19
C ASN A 169 2.41 33.75 20.54
N ASP A 170 2.77 32.50 20.57
CA ASP A 170 2.80 31.67 21.79
C ASP A 170 3.90 32.12 22.79
N GLY A 171 4.87 32.92 22.35
CA GLY A 171 6.03 33.33 23.13
C GLY A 171 7.07 32.22 23.32
N PHE A 172 7.04 31.17 22.53
CA PHE A 172 8.05 30.13 22.38
C PHE A 172 8.07 29.58 20.96
N SER A 173 9.18 28.94 20.56
CA SER A 173 9.30 28.18 19.33
C SER A 173 9.52 26.71 19.61
N TYR A 174 9.27 25.85 18.63
CA TYR A 174 9.41 24.41 18.68
C TYR A 174 9.62 23.85 17.26
N ASP A 175 10.10 22.62 17.15
CA ASP A 175 10.17 21.94 15.87
C ASP A 175 8.77 21.55 15.39
N ASN A 176 8.62 21.54 14.07
CA ASN A 176 7.38 21.20 13.39
C ASN A 176 7.62 20.28 12.20
N TRP A 177 6.57 19.79 11.57
CA TRP A 177 6.65 19.09 10.30
C TRP A 177 6.50 20.08 9.14
N GLY A 178 7.39 19.99 8.16
CA GLY A 178 7.29 20.71 6.90
C GLY A 178 7.35 22.25 6.99
N GLY A 179 7.73 22.84 8.13
CA GLY A 179 7.71 24.27 8.36
C GLY A 179 6.38 24.80 8.89
N TYR A 180 5.40 23.93 9.18
CA TYR A 180 4.06 24.31 9.65
C TYR A 180 3.95 24.16 11.16
N ASN A 181 3.91 25.30 11.90
CA ASN A 181 3.76 25.27 13.36
C ASN A 181 2.40 24.73 13.84
N LEU A 182 1.46 24.52 12.93
CA LEU A 182 0.22 23.78 13.21
C LEU A 182 0.48 22.31 13.56
N LEU A 183 1.60 21.74 13.06
CA LEU A 183 2.01 20.35 13.19
C LEU A 183 3.22 20.25 14.12
N ALA A 184 2.98 20.35 15.43
CA ALA A 184 4.02 20.40 16.46
C ALA A 184 4.73 19.04 16.62
N LYS A 185 6.04 18.99 16.36
CA LYS A 185 6.81 17.74 16.30
C LYS A 185 7.00 17.12 17.68
N LEU A 186 6.62 15.85 17.81
CA LEU A 186 6.80 15.07 19.03
C LEU A 186 8.22 14.51 19.15
N ASN A 187 8.68 14.40 20.38
CA ASN A 187 9.94 13.74 20.72
C ASN A 187 9.69 12.23 20.93
N LEU A 188 9.75 11.44 19.87
CA LEU A 188 9.54 9.99 19.92
C LEU A 188 10.63 9.22 20.70
N ARG A 189 11.72 9.88 21.14
CA ARG A 189 12.71 9.31 22.04
C ARG A 189 12.31 9.44 23.51
N ASN A 190 11.35 10.32 23.81
CA ASN A 190 10.80 10.42 25.15
C ASN A 190 9.95 9.17 25.47
N PRO A 191 10.25 8.42 26.55
CA PRO A 191 9.51 7.22 26.90
C PRO A 191 8.01 7.45 27.16
N GLU A 192 7.63 8.61 27.70
CA GLU A 192 6.22 8.94 27.95
C GLU A 192 5.46 9.10 26.61
N VAL A 193 6.07 9.74 25.61
CA VAL A 193 5.50 9.90 24.26
C VAL A 193 5.34 8.54 23.59
N LYS A 194 6.40 7.70 23.63
CA LYS A 194 6.33 6.33 23.09
C LYS A 194 5.22 5.52 23.75
N ASN A 195 5.18 5.52 25.08
CA ASN A 195 4.16 4.77 25.83
C ASN A 195 2.75 5.27 25.51
N TYR A 196 2.55 6.57 25.39
CA TYR A 196 1.26 7.14 25.00
C TYR A 196 0.79 6.60 23.63
N HIS A 197 1.67 6.60 22.62
CA HIS A 197 1.34 6.06 21.30
C HIS A 197 1.15 4.55 21.33
N PHE A 198 1.97 3.81 22.05
CA PHE A 198 1.81 2.34 22.17
C PHE A 198 0.51 1.96 22.88
N ASP A 199 0.10 2.71 23.90
CA ASP A 199 -1.20 2.52 24.54
C ASP A 199 -2.36 2.92 23.61
N THR A 200 -2.15 3.88 22.74
CA THR A 200 -3.10 4.23 21.70
C THR A 200 -3.25 3.10 20.67
N VAL A 201 -2.16 2.51 20.22
CA VAL A 201 -2.20 1.35 19.30
C VAL A 201 -2.88 0.14 19.96
N ARG A 202 -2.58 -0.14 21.26
CA ARG A 202 -3.31 -1.18 22.01
C ARG A 202 -4.81 -0.91 22.03
N PHE A 203 -5.19 0.33 22.29
CA PHE A 203 -6.60 0.76 22.30
C PHE A 203 -7.23 0.53 20.91
N TRP A 204 -6.58 0.93 19.82
CA TRP A 204 -7.12 0.73 18.47
C TRP A 204 -7.34 -0.74 18.12
N VAL A 205 -6.39 -1.61 18.49
CA VAL A 205 -6.53 -3.05 18.26
C VAL A 205 -7.63 -3.66 19.13
N GLN A 206 -7.70 -3.28 20.41
CA GLN A 206 -8.66 -3.86 21.36
C GLN A 206 -10.08 -3.37 21.14
N GLU A 207 -10.24 -2.08 20.81
CA GLU A 207 -11.54 -1.45 20.67
C GLU A 207 -12.13 -1.58 19.27
N PHE A 208 -11.28 -1.41 18.25
CA PHE A 208 -11.73 -1.36 16.86
C PHE A 208 -11.35 -2.59 16.05
N ASP A 209 -10.47 -3.45 16.55
CA ASP A 209 -9.97 -4.65 15.86
C ASP A 209 -9.30 -4.35 14.50
N ILE A 210 -8.63 -3.22 14.35
CA ILE A 210 -7.93 -2.87 13.10
C ILE A 210 -6.83 -3.90 12.74
N ASP A 211 -6.49 -4.01 11.46
CA ASP A 211 -5.54 -5.00 10.93
C ASP A 211 -4.18 -4.41 10.58
N GLY A 212 -4.02 -3.11 10.66
CA GLY A 212 -2.75 -2.44 10.37
C GLY A 212 -2.78 -0.94 10.52
N ILE A 213 -1.61 -0.34 10.34
CA ILE A 213 -1.40 1.11 10.42
C ILE A 213 -0.53 1.57 9.26
N ARG A 214 -0.93 2.65 8.60
CA ARG A 214 -0.06 3.47 7.76
C ARG A 214 0.57 4.54 8.64
N LEU A 215 1.89 4.59 8.72
CA LEU A 215 2.62 5.62 9.45
C LEU A 215 2.79 6.85 8.56
N ASP A 216 2.16 7.94 8.97
CA ASP A 216 2.34 9.25 8.37
C ASP A 216 3.78 9.73 8.52
N ALA A 217 4.35 10.36 7.47
CA ALA A 217 5.70 10.91 7.47
C ALA A 217 6.76 9.94 8.03
N ALA A 218 6.71 8.66 7.65
CA ALA A 218 7.56 7.62 8.21
C ALA A 218 9.06 7.86 7.94
N ASP A 219 9.39 8.64 6.93
CA ASP A 219 10.77 9.00 6.58
C ASP A 219 11.47 9.86 7.66
N VAL A 220 10.70 10.54 8.51
CA VAL A 220 11.21 11.38 9.62
C VAL A 220 10.95 10.80 11.01
N LEU A 221 10.33 9.61 11.10
CA LEU A 221 10.14 8.91 12.37
C LEU A 221 11.45 8.32 12.92
N ASP A 222 11.53 8.23 14.24
CA ASP A 222 12.64 7.57 14.91
C ASP A 222 12.64 6.05 14.62
N PHE A 223 13.78 5.49 14.22
CA PHE A 223 13.88 4.07 13.87
C PHE A 223 13.64 3.13 15.05
N ASP A 224 14.07 3.51 16.27
CA ASP A 224 13.82 2.70 17.45
C ASP A 224 12.35 2.68 17.81
N PHE A 225 11.64 3.81 17.64
CA PHE A 225 10.19 3.85 17.75
C PHE A 225 9.52 2.85 16.78
N MET A 226 9.93 2.82 15.52
CA MET A 226 9.33 1.90 14.54
C MET A 226 9.64 0.42 14.85
N ARG A 227 10.85 0.09 15.35
CA ARG A 227 11.18 -1.28 15.79
C ARG A 227 10.34 -1.70 16.99
N GLU A 228 10.25 -0.84 18.00
CA GLU A 228 9.45 -1.11 19.19
C GLU A 228 7.95 -1.23 18.84
N LEU A 229 7.45 -0.39 17.93
CA LEU A 229 6.08 -0.48 17.42
C LEU A 229 5.85 -1.81 16.69
N ARG A 230 6.79 -2.28 15.85
CA ARG A 230 6.71 -3.57 15.19
C ARG A 230 6.59 -4.72 16.20
N HIS A 231 7.47 -4.76 17.20
CA HIS A 231 7.40 -5.77 18.26
C HIS A 231 6.09 -5.74 19.03
N LEU A 232 5.58 -4.54 19.32
CA LEU A 232 4.28 -4.38 19.97
C LEU A 232 3.17 -4.99 19.11
N THR A 233 3.07 -4.58 17.86
CA THR A 233 1.97 -4.99 16.97
C THR A 233 2.00 -6.49 16.68
N ASP A 234 3.18 -7.09 16.48
CA ASP A 234 3.35 -8.53 16.33
C ASP A 234 2.85 -9.31 17.58
N SER A 235 2.91 -8.69 18.76
CA SER A 235 2.40 -9.28 20.01
C SER A 235 0.89 -9.11 20.21
N LEU A 236 0.28 -8.12 19.58
CA LEU A 236 -1.13 -7.78 19.75
C LEU A 236 -2.05 -8.56 18.81
N LYS A 237 -1.67 -8.68 17.55
CA LYS A 237 -2.49 -9.33 16.53
C LYS A 237 -1.61 -10.02 15.50
N PRO A 238 -1.82 -11.32 15.22
CA PRO A 238 -1.09 -12.01 14.15
C PRO A 238 -1.27 -11.28 12.81
N GLU A 239 -0.18 -11.19 12.04
CA GLU A 239 -0.17 -10.56 10.72
C GLU A 239 -0.65 -9.09 10.71
N PHE A 240 -0.47 -8.37 11.83
CA PHE A 240 -0.74 -6.93 11.86
C PHE A 240 0.21 -6.20 10.92
N TRP A 241 -0.33 -5.43 9.98
CA TRP A 241 0.45 -4.83 8.92
C TRP A 241 0.88 -3.39 9.24
N LEU A 242 2.17 -3.09 9.04
CA LEU A 242 2.73 -1.75 9.17
C LEU A 242 3.24 -1.28 7.82
N MET A 243 2.74 -0.15 7.35
CA MET A 243 3.18 0.52 6.13
C MET A 243 3.58 1.97 6.48
N GLY A 244 4.66 2.44 5.90
CA GLY A 244 5.13 3.81 6.11
C GLY A 244 5.03 4.67 4.86
N GLU A 245 4.68 5.93 5.04
CA GLU A 245 4.86 6.91 3.98
C GLU A 245 6.33 7.29 3.88
N VAL A 246 6.94 6.96 2.75
CA VAL A 246 8.31 7.32 2.40
C VAL A 246 8.33 7.77 0.95
N ILE A 247 8.71 9.03 0.71
CA ILE A 247 8.69 9.59 -0.64
C ILE A 247 9.98 9.27 -1.39
N HIS A 248 11.13 9.38 -0.75
CA HIS A 248 12.44 9.26 -1.37
C HIS A 248 13.42 8.42 -0.55
N GLY A 249 14.39 7.83 -1.22
CA GLY A 249 15.53 7.15 -0.60
C GLY A 249 15.57 5.65 -0.87
N ASP A 250 16.40 4.96 -0.11
CA ASP A 250 16.48 3.50 -0.13
C ASP A 250 15.39 2.93 0.78
N TYR A 251 14.31 2.46 0.19
CA TYR A 251 13.13 1.97 0.89
C TYR A 251 13.42 0.82 1.86
N SER A 252 14.48 0.04 1.65
CA SER A 252 14.88 -1.03 2.56
C SER A 252 15.31 -0.55 3.95
N ARG A 253 15.60 0.74 4.10
CA ARG A 253 15.89 1.33 5.40
C ARG A 253 14.69 1.32 6.35
N TRP A 254 13.50 1.43 5.82
CA TRP A 254 12.23 1.44 6.57
C TRP A 254 11.49 0.11 6.45
N ALA A 255 11.37 -0.42 5.23
CA ALA A 255 10.71 -1.70 4.97
C ALA A 255 11.73 -2.83 5.07
N ASN A 256 11.64 -3.59 6.17
CA ASN A 256 12.52 -4.72 6.45
C ASN A 256 11.91 -5.61 7.56
N ASN A 257 12.58 -6.69 7.90
CA ASN A 257 12.06 -7.66 8.88
C ASN A 257 11.91 -7.10 10.30
N ASP A 258 12.59 -6.00 10.63
CA ASP A 258 12.64 -5.46 11.99
C ASP A 258 11.70 -4.27 12.21
N MET A 259 11.22 -3.65 11.13
CA MET A 259 10.41 -2.43 11.20
C MET A 259 9.11 -2.55 10.38
N LEU A 260 9.03 -1.90 9.22
CA LEU A 260 7.81 -1.87 8.44
C LEU A 260 7.75 -3.02 7.45
N HIS A 261 6.56 -3.51 7.17
CA HIS A 261 6.32 -4.53 6.15
C HIS A 261 6.41 -3.96 4.74
N SER A 262 6.03 -2.69 4.59
CA SER A 262 5.96 -2.00 3.31
C SER A 262 6.16 -0.49 3.47
N VAL A 263 6.43 0.18 2.38
CA VAL A 263 6.38 1.64 2.26
C VAL A 263 5.68 2.04 0.95
N THR A 264 5.31 3.30 0.84
CA THR A 264 4.69 3.89 -0.36
C THR A 264 5.65 3.92 -1.54
N ASN A 265 5.18 3.51 -2.72
CA ASN A 265 5.99 3.39 -3.93
C ASN A 265 5.90 4.66 -4.81
N TYR A 266 6.41 5.78 -4.30
CA TYR A 266 6.43 7.05 -5.05
C TYR A 266 7.31 7.02 -6.29
N GLU A 267 8.35 6.19 -6.29
CA GLU A 267 9.25 6.08 -7.46
C GLU A 267 8.51 5.49 -8.66
N LEU A 268 7.76 4.40 -8.47
CA LEU A 268 6.99 3.82 -9.55
C LEU A 268 5.80 4.70 -9.92
N HIS A 269 5.12 5.34 -8.94
CA HIS A 269 4.07 6.31 -9.21
C HIS A 269 4.51 7.37 -10.24
N LYS A 270 5.70 7.95 -10.05
CA LYS A 270 6.24 8.92 -11.01
C LYS A 270 6.46 8.29 -12.38
N GLY A 271 7.11 7.12 -12.44
CA GLY A 271 7.38 6.42 -13.69
C GLY A 271 6.11 6.08 -14.49
N LEU A 272 5.03 5.72 -13.79
CA LEU A 272 3.78 5.33 -14.44
C LEU A 272 3.18 6.47 -15.27
N TYR A 273 3.01 7.67 -14.70
CA TYR A 273 2.40 8.75 -15.48
C TYR A 273 3.38 9.40 -16.47
N SER A 274 4.66 9.60 -16.09
CA SER A 274 5.62 10.25 -17.00
C SER A 274 5.98 9.33 -18.16
N GLY A 275 6.18 8.04 -17.92
CA GLY A 275 6.48 7.07 -18.97
C GLY A 275 5.38 6.96 -20.01
N HIS A 276 4.10 7.11 -19.63
CA HIS A 276 2.99 7.16 -20.57
C HIS A 276 2.93 8.49 -21.33
N ASN A 277 3.04 9.62 -20.63
CA ASN A 277 2.96 10.95 -21.25
C ASN A 277 4.11 11.22 -22.24
N ASP A 278 5.30 10.69 -21.95
CA ASP A 278 6.49 10.85 -22.77
C ASP A 278 6.69 9.72 -23.79
N HIS A 279 5.76 8.76 -23.86
CA HIS A 279 5.86 7.53 -24.65
C HIS A 279 7.21 6.83 -24.42
N ASN A 280 7.56 6.60 -23.14
CA ASN A 280 8.87 6.09 -22.74
C ASN A 280 8.78 4.99 -21.67
N TYR A 281 8.49 3.78 -22.11
CA TYR A 281 8.43 2.61 -21.21
C TYR A 281 9.76 2.23 -20.56
N PHE A 282 10.91 2.73 -21.06
CA PHE A 282 12.20 2.54 -20.39
C PHE A 282 12.19 3.13 -18.97
N GLU A 283 11.47 4.22 -18.74
CA GLU A 283 11.36 4.81 -17.39
C GLU A 283 10.65 3.86 -16.41
N ILE A 284 9.55 3.25 -16.85
CA ILE A 284 8.81 2.29 -16.02
C ILE A 284 9.64 1.03 -15.76
N ALA A 285 10.22 0.44 -16.81
CA ALA A 285 11.07 -0.75 -16.70
C ALA A 285 12.28 -0.50 -15.79
N HIS A 286 12.92 0.67 -15.91
CA HIS A 286 14.03 1.07 -15.03
C HIS A 286 13.60 1.16 -13.56
N SER A 287 12.46 1.80 -13.28
CA SER A 287 11.93 1.91 -11.91
C SER A 287 11.63 0.52 -11.32
N ILE A 288 10.99 -0.37 -12.07
CA ILE A 288 10.70 -1.74 -11.61
C ILE A 288 12.02 -2.49 -11.30
N LYS A 289 12.99 -2.42 -12.19
CA LYS A 289 14.29 -3.08 -12.00
C LYS A 289 15.00 -2.55 -10.77
N ARG A 290 15.08 -1.24 -10.62
CA ARG A 290 15.70 -0.59 -9.45
C ARG A 290 15.01 -0.99 -8.16
N LEU A 291 13.68 -1.03 -8.13
CA LEU A 291 12.92 -1.44 -6.94
C LEU A 291 13.16 -2.91 -6.58
N ASN A 292 13.27 -3.81 -7.55
CA ASN A 292 13.64 -5.20 -7.29
C ASN A 292 15.02 -5.32 -6.61
N ASP A 293 15.98 -4.49 -7.02
CA ASP A 293 17.34 -4.50 -6.45
C ASP A 293 17.35 -3.90 -5.02
N ILE A 294 16.59 -2.84 -4.77
CA ILE A 294 16.53 -2.14 -3.49
C ILE A 294 15.69 -2.91 -2.47
N CYS A 295 14.50 -3.35 -2.86
CA CYS A 295 13.51 -3.85 -1.91
C CYS A 295 13.75 -5.33 -1.50
N ARG A 296 14.63 -6.06 -2.20
CA ARG A 296 15.06 -7.43 -1.85
C ARG A 296 13.89 -8.39 -1.51
N GLY A 297 12.81 -8.33 -2.30
CA GLY A 297 11.62 -9.16 -2.12
C GLY A 297 10.55 -8.59 -1.22
N ILE A 298 10.73 -7.41 -0.65
CA ILE A 298 9.68 -6.67 0.06
C ILE A 298 8.72 -6.09 -0.98
N ARG A 299 7.41 -6.27 -0.74
CA ARG A 299 6.37 -5.74 -1.61
C ARG A 299 5.98 -4.34 -1.14
N LEU A 300 6.06 -3.37 -2.06
CA LEU A 300 5.72 -1.98 -1.78
C LEU A 300 4.25 -1.72 -2.03
N TYR A 301 3.68 -0.84 -1.20
CA TYR A 301 2.35 -0.28 -1.41
C TYR A 301 2.35 0.63 -2.63
N THR A 302 1.78 0.13 -3.73
CA THR A 302 1.85 0.73 -5.06
C THR A 302 0.53 1.42 -5.40
N PHE A 303 0.60 2.62 -5.91
CA PHE A 303 -0.56 3.46 -6.23
C PHE A 303 -0.29 4.29 -7.49
N VAL A 304 -1.34 4.76 -8.13
CA VAL A 304 -1.29 5.67 -9.28
C VAL A 304 -1.62 7.10 -8.88
N ASP A 305 -2.39 7.27 -7.83
CA ASP A 305 -2.67 8.54 -7.15
C ASP A 305 -3.07 8.31 -5.70
N ASN A 306 -3.13 9.37 -4.91
CA ASN A 306 -3.57 9.38 -3.52
C ASN A 306 -4.09 10.77 -3.12
N HIS A 307 -4.31 10.99 -1.82
CA HIS A 307 -4.83 12.25 -1.29
C HIS A 307 -3.85 13.44 -1.32
N ASP A 308 -2.57 13.23 -1.67
CA ASP A 308 -1.50 14.23 -1.66
C ASP A 308 -0.93 14.55 -3.06
N VAL A 309 -1.24 13.70 -4.06
CA VAL A 309 -0.79 13.90 -5.43
C VAL A 309 -1.97 14.05 -6.38
N GLU A 310 -1.74 14.71 -7.51
CA GLU A 310 -2.78 14.89 -8.53
C GLU A 310 -3.35 13.56 -9.00
N ARG A 311 -4.66 13.55 -9.23
CA ARG A 311 -5.38 12.39 -9.75
C ARG A 311 -4.76 11.92 -11.07
N ILE A 312 -4.63 10.60 -11.22
CA ILE A 312 -4.04 10.01 -12.42
C ILE A 312 -4.79 10.41 -13.69
N ALA A 313 -6.12 10.51 -13.62
CA ALA A 313 -6.93 10.99 -14.71
C ALA A 313 -6.60 12.43 -15.13
N THR A 314 -6.11 13.27 -14.20
CA THR A 314 -5.63 14.63 -14.51
C THR A 314 -4.21 14.63 -15.06
N LYS A 315 -3.35 13.75 -14.54
CA LYS A 315 -1.92 13.68 -14.91
C LYS A 315 -1.69 13.16 -16.32
N LEU A 316 -2.50 12.22 -16.77
CA LEU A 316 -2.35 11.64 -18.10
C LEU A 316 -2.83 12.58 -19.20
N ASN A 317 -1.98 12.82 -20.18
CA ASN A 317 -2.29 13.62 -21.38
C ASN A 317 -3.33 12.91 -22.26
N ASN A 318 -3.17 11.60 -22.46
CA ASN A 318 -4.13 10.72 -23.12
C ASN A 318 -4.88 9.89 -22.07
N LYS A 319 -6.22 10.04 -22.03
CA LYS A 319 -7.07 9.33 -21.05
C LYS A 319 -7.20 7.84 -21.33
N GLU A 320 -6.95 7.39 -22.54
CA GLU A 320 -6.94 5.97 -22.88
C GLU A 320 -5.81 5.21 -22.12
N HIS A 321 -4.71 5.89 -21.79
CA HIS A 321 -3.64 5.33 -20.97
C HIS A 321 -4.07 5.03 -19.52
N LEU A 322 -5.27 5.45 -19.07
CA LEU A 322 -5.83 4.99 -17.78
C LEU A 322 -5.95 3.47 -17.72
N PHE A 323 -6.27 2.84 -18.85
CA PHE A 323 -6.34 1.39 -18.94
C PHE A 323 -4.96 0.76 -18.70
N ASP A 324 -3.92 1.21 -19.43
CA ASP A 324 -2.56 0.69 -19.32
C ASP A 324 -1.96 0.90 -17.92
N VAL A 325 -2.15 2.10 -17.36
CA VAL A 325 -1.67 2.43 -16.01
C VAL A 325 -2.35 1.59 -14.94
N THR A 326 -3.67 1.33 -15.09
CA THR A 326 -4.42 0.46 -14.18
C THR A 326 -3.95 -1.00 -14.30
N LEU A 327 -3.73 -1.49 -15.52
CA LEU A 327 -3.18 -2.83 -15.72
C LEU A 327 -1.79 -2.97 -15.06
N LEU A 328 -0.91 -2.00 -15.25
CA LEU A 328 0.41 -1.99 -14.61
C LEU A 328 0.31 -1.96 -13.09
N LEU A 329 -0.59 -1.15 -12.52
CA LEU A 329 -0.80 -1.08 -11.06
C LEU A 329 -0.99 -2.46 -10.43
N TYR A 330 -1.78 -3.32 -11.06
CA TYR A 330 -2.11 -4.64 -10.53
C TYR A 330 -1.10 -5.73 -10.87
N THR A 331 -0.34 -5.58 -11.94
CA THR A 331 0.49 -6.67 -12.51
C THR A 331 1.98 -6.55 -12.21
N VAL A 332 2.49 -5.34 -11.94
CA VAL A 332 3.88 -5.17 -11.49
C VAL A 332 4.09 -5.73 -10.07
N PRO A 333 5.34 -6.04 -9.68
CA PRO A 333 5.63 -6.43 -8.29
C PRO A 333 5.20 -5.34 -7.31
N GLY A 334 4.30 -5.66 -6.39
CA GLY A 334 3.80 -4.71 -5.39
C GLY A 334 2.42 -5.10 -4.85
N ILE A 335 1.92 -4.26 -3.96
CA ILE A 335 0.59 -4.33 -3.35
C ILE A 335 -0.22 -3.18 -3.94
N PRO A 336 -1.14 -3.42 -4.87
CA PRO A 336 -1.89 -2.36 -5.53
C PRO A 336 -2.89 -1.69 -4.61
N SER A 337 -3.05 -0.39 -4.79
CA SER A 337 -4.06 0.42 -4.10
C SER A 337 -4.76 1.36 -5.07
N ILE A 338 -6.09 1.36 -5.00
CA ILE A 338 -6.96 2.30 -5.71
C ILE A 338 -7.35 3.40 -4.74
N TYR A 339 -7.18 4.65 -5.11
CA TYR A 339 -7.70 5.78 -4.35
C TYR A 339 -9.14 6.06 -4.76
N TYR A 340 -10.06 6.26 -3.81
CA TYR A 340 -11.49 6.37 -4.07
C TYR A 340 -11.82 7.34 -5.21
N GLY A 341 -12.61 6.88 -6.16
CA GLY A 341 -13.00 7.62 -7.35
C GLY A 341 -12.03 7.52 -8.54
N SER A 342 -10.81 6.97 -8.36
CA SER A 342 -9.87 6.79 -9.48
C SER A 342 -10.33 5.72 -10.45
N GLU A 343 -11.05 4.71 -9.96
CA GLU A 343 -11.73 3.70 -10.77
C GLU A 343 -12.82 4.28 -11.67
N PHE A 344 -13.39 5.42 -11.27
CA PHE A 344 -14.37 6.18 -12.05
C PHE A 344 -13.73 7.28 -12.91
N CYS A 345 -12.41 7.34 -12.97
CA CYS A 345 -11.63 8.35 -13.70
C CYS A 345 -11.85 9.78 -13.18
N VAL A 346 -12.10 9.94 -11.88
CA VAL A 346 -12.28 11.24 -11.24
C VAL A 346 -11.01 12.08 -11.39
N GLU A 347 -11.17 13.30 -11.88
CA GLU A 347 -10.09 14.27 -12.02
C GLU A 347 -9.89 15.11 -10.75
N GLY A 348 -8.67 15.61 -10.54
CA GLY A 348 -8.33 16.51 -9.45
C GLY A 348 -6.91 17.02 -9.62
N ARG A 349 -6.76 18.35 -9.68
CA ARG A 349 -5.48 19.03 -9.81
C ARG A 349 -5.09 19.67 -8.49
N LYS A 350 -3.82 19.56 -8.13
CA LYS A 350 -3.30 20.22 -6.91
C LYS A 350 -3.37 21.73 -7.07
N GLU A 351 -3.97 22.39 -6.09
CA GLU A 351 -4.08 23.85 -6.03
C GLU A 351 -2.95 24.44 -5.19
N GLN A 352 -2.61 25.70 -5.42
CA GLN A 352 -1.59 26.37 -4.61
C GLN A 352 -2.09 26.52 -3.17
N GLY A 353 -1.41 25.86 -2.23
CA GLY A 353 -1.71 25.92 -0.80
C GLY A 353 -2.95 25.13 -0.36
N SER A 354 -3.46 24.23 -1.22
CA SER A 354 -4.61 23.38 -0.87
C SER A 354 -4.58 22.06 -1.61
N ASP A 355 -4.85 20.97 -0.88
CA ASP A 355 -5.02 19.62 -1.42
C ASP A 355 -6.49 19.18 -1.51
N TRP A 356 -7.43 20.06 -1.20
CA TRP A 356 -8.86 19.71 -1.15
C TRP A 356 -9.46 19.31 -2.50
N SER A 357 -8.93 19.81 -3.61
CA SER A 357 -9.31 19.39 -4.96
C SER A 357 -8.95 17.93 -5.27
N LEU A 358 -7.99 17.36 -4.52
CA LEU A 358 -7.60 15.94 -4.59
C LEU A 358 -8.52 15.04 -3.76
N ARG A 359 -9.33 15.62 -2.87
CA ARG A 359 -10.13 14.97 -1.82
C ARG A 359 -11.63 15.30 -1.97
N PRO A 360 -12.22 15.08 -3.18
CA PRO A 360 -13.61 15.50 -3.45
C PRO A 360 -14.62 14.71 -2.62
N CYS A 361 -15.74 15.35 -2.31
CA CYS A 361 -16.94 14.66 -1.85
C CYS A 361 -17.54 13.90 -3.03
N LEU A 362 -17.76 12.58 -2.85
CA LEU A 362 -18.30 11.71 -3.88
C LEU A 362 -19.43 10.84 -3.33
N HIS A 363 -20.47 10.65 -4.11
CA HIS A 363 -21.51 9.70 -3.80
C HIS A 363 -21.56 8.61 -4.89
N LEU A 364 -21.70 7.35 -4.49
CA LEU A 364 -21.78 6.24 -5.46
C LEU A 364 -22.94 6.42 -6.45
N SER A 365 -24.02 7.06 -6.02
CA SER A 365 -25.15 7.40 -6.91
C SER A 365 -24.78 8.29 -8.09
N ASP A 366 -23.69 9.07 -7.99
CA ASP A 366 -23.24 9.98 -9.05
C ASP A 366 -22.63 9.22 -10.24
N PHE A 367 -22.23 7.96 -10.01
CA PHE A 367 -21.59 7.11 -11.02
C PHE A 367 -22.54 6.09 -11.66
N GLY A 368 -23.79 6.03 -11.20
CA GLY A 368 -24.85 5.21 -11.81
C GLY A 368 -24.45 3.76 -12.01
N ASP A 369 -24.40 3.33 -13.27
CA ASP A 369 -24.07 1.96 -13.71
C ASP A 369 -22.59 1.78 -14.11
N ALA A 370 -21.69 2.63 -13.61
CA ALA A 370 -20.27 2.61 -13.99
C ALA A 370 -19.57 1.26 -13.74
N MET A 371 -20.03 0.45 -12.78
CA MET A 371 -19.55 -0.91 -12.57
C MET A 371 -19.70 -1.81 -13.81
N GLU A 372 -20.67 -1.50 -14.67
CA GLU A 372 -20.98 -2.26 -15.89
C GLU A 372 -20.60 -1.50 -17.19
N THR A 373 -20.47 -0.17 -17.13
CA THR A 373 -20.28 0.67 -18.31
C THR A 373 -18.92 1.34 -18.39
N ASN A 374 -18.27 1.63 -17.26
CA ASN A 374 -16.95 2.25 -17.25
C ASN A 374 -15.84 1.21 -17.41
N GLU A 375 -15.04 1.31 -18.46
CA GLU A 375 -14.02 0.31 -18.80
C GLU A 375 -12.90 0.22 -17.72
N VAL A 376 -12.53 1.32 -17.08
CA VAL A 376 -11.52 1.32 -16.02
C VAL A 376 -12.08 0.66 -14.75
N THR A 377 -13.33 0.92 -14.40
CA THR A 377 -14.01 0.26 -13.26
C THR A 377 -14.11 -1.25 -13.47
N LYS A 378 -14.53 -1.67 -14.66
CA LYS A 378 -14.60 -3.08 -15.07
C LYS A 378 -13.22 -3.75 -15.00
N LEU A 379 -12.20 -3.03 -15.48
CA LEU A 379 -10.81 -3.50 -15.44
C LEU A 379 -10.33 -3.69 -14.00
N CYS A 380 -10.57 -2.72 -13.11
CA CYS A 380 -10.21 -2.84 -11.69
C CYS A 380 -10.82 -4.08 -11.06
N ARG A 381 -12.12 -4.31 -11.26
CA ARG A 381 -12.83 -5.52 -10.78
C ARG A 381 -12.21 -6.80 -11.33
N LYS A 382 -11.95 -6.84 -12.65
CA LYS A 382 -11.35 -8.01 -13.31
C LYS A 382 -9.95 -8.29 -12.79
N LEU A 383 -9.10 -7.29 -12.69
CA LEU A 383 -7.72 -7.43 -12.19
C LEU A 383 -7.67 -7.81 -10.70
N GLY A 384 -8.58 -7.29 -9.89
CA GLY A 384 -8.72 -7.72 -8.49
C GLY A 384 -9.04 -9.21 -8.37
N ARG A 385 -9.93 -9.75 -9.22
CA ARG A 385 -10.23 -11.18 -9.32
C ARG A 385 -9.00 -11.96 -9.77
N LEU A 386 -8.35 -11.55 -10.87
CA LEU A 386 -7.17 -12.23 -11.40
C LEU A 386 -6.04 -12.27 -10.36
N LYS A 387 -5.85 -11.23 -9.57
CA LYS A 387 -4.82 -11.22 -8.52
C LYS A 387 -5.08 -12.23 -7.40
N LYS A 388 -6.35 -12.58 -7.14
CA LYS A 388 -6.74 -13.65 -6.20
C LYS A 388 -6.58 -15.04 -6.82
N GLU A 389 -6.87 -15.17 -8.12
CA GLU A 389 -6.86 -16.46 -8.83
C GLU A 389 -5.45 -16.87 -9.29
N TYR A 390 -4.62 -15.90 -9.73
CA TYR A 390 -3.30 -16.17 -10.32
C TYR A 390 -2.18 -15.81 -9.36
N ARG A 391 -1.60 -16.82 -8.74
CA ARG A 391 -0.49 -16.68 -7.81
C ARG A 391 0.74 -16.02 -8.45
N GLU A 392 0.90 -16.13 -9.75
CA GLU A 392 1.92 -15.45 -10.55
C GLU A 392 1.90 -13.94 -10.32
N LEU A 393 0.73 -13.33 -10.24
CA LEU A 393 0.58 -11.88 -10.00
C LEU A 393 1.00 -11.46 -8.59
N THR A 394 1.05 -12.40 -7.65
CA THR A 394 1.48 -12.15 -6.27
C THR A 394 2.93 -12.57 -6.04
N ASP A 395 3.27 -13.84 -6.29
CA ASP A 395 4.57 -14.46 -5.99
C ASP A 395 5.48 -14.56 -7.22
N GLY A 396 4.94 -14.37 -8.42
CA GLY A 396 5.68 -14.56 -9.66
C GLY A 396 6.89 -13.62 -9.77
N ARG A 397 8.01 -14.19 -10.20
CA ARG A 397 9.22 -13.44 -10.52
C ARG A 397 8.96 -12.54 -11.73
N TYR A 398 9.29 -11.26 -11.60
CA TYR A 398 9.27 -10.34 -12.73
C TYR A 398 10.39 -10.65 -13.71
N GLN A 399 10.08 -10.66 -15.00
CA GLN A 399 11.03 -10.77 -16.08
C GLN A 399 10.61 -9.89 -17.25
N GLU A 400 11.46 -8.95 -17.63
CA GLU A 400 11.30 -8.18 -18.87
C GLU A 400 11.44 -9.10 -20.09
N LEU A 401 10.51 -8.98 -21.04
CA LEU A 401 10.47 -9.83 -22.25
C LEU A 401 10.64 -9.00 -23.52
N LEU A 402 10.05 -7.81 -23.57
CA LEU A 402 10.18 -6.88 -24.70
C LEU A 402 10.15 -5.45 -24.14
N LEU A 403 11.04 -4.60 -24.63
CA LEU A 403 11.07 -3.21 -24.23
C LEU A 403 11.50 -2.32 -25.39
N THR A 404 10.62 -1.38 -25.74
CA THR A 404 10.88 -0.26 -26.63
C THR A 404 10.39 1.02 -25.96
N ASN A 405 10.49 2.16 -26.59
CA ASN A 405 9.88 3.38 -26.06
C ASN A 405 8.36 3.24 -25.91
N ARG A 406 7.69 2.58 -26.86
CA ARG A 406 6.23 2.54 -26.98
C ARG A 406 5.61 1.18 -26.71
N GLN A 407 6.38 0.11 -26.69
CA GLN A 407 5.90 -1.24 -26.41
C GLN A 407 6.66 -1.83 -25.23
N PHE A 408 5.94 -2.48 -24.35
CA PHE A 408 6.49 -3.10 -23.15
C PHE A 408 5.80 -4.43 -22.88
N ALA A 409 6.59 -5.48 -22.72
CA ALA A 409 6.07 -6.77 -22.26
C ALA A 409 6.96 -7.36 -21.17
N PHE A 410 6.31 -7.94 -20.17
CA PHE A 410 6.99 -8.65 -19.08
C PHE A 410 6.19 -9.86 -18.63
N GLY A 411 6.89 -10.80 -18.01
CA GLY A 411 6.31 -11.99 -17.39
C GLY A 411 6.30 -11.87 -15.87
N ARG A 412 5.26 -12.41 -15.26
CA ARG A 412 5.18 -12.78 -13.84
C ARG A 412 5.21 -14.31 -13.80
N LEU A 413 6.36 -14.87 -13.46
CA LEU A 413 6.66 -16.31 -13.63
C LEU A 413 6.68 -16.99 -12.26
N PHE A 414 5.91 -18.07 -12.12
CA PHE A 414 5.82 -18.84 -10.89
C PHE A 414 5.82 -20.34 -11.22
N ASP A 415 6.80 -21.07 -10.70
CA ASP A 415 7.03 -22.50 -11.02
C ASP A 415 7.04 -22.73 -12.54
N ASN A 416 6.06 -23.46 -13.05
CA ASN A 416 5.93 -23.83 -14.46
C ASN A 416 4.85 -23.02 -15.20
N SER A 417 4.40 -21.90 -14.63
CA SER A 417 3.36 -21.07 -15.24
C SER A 417 3.78 -19.59 -15.26
N GLY A 418 3.06 -18.78 -16.01
CA GLY A 418 3.34 -17.35 -16.06
C GLY A 418 2.18 -16.55 -16.60
N VAL A 419 2.04 -15.33 -16.09
CA VAL A 419 1.19 -14.29 -16.66
C VAL A 419 2.09 -13.35 -17.46
N ILE A 420 1.80 -13.20 -18.76
CA ILE A 420 2.48 -12.26 -19.63
C ILE A 420 1.61 -11.02 -19.78
N VAL A 421 2.21 -9.87 -19.54
CA VAL A 421 1.58 -8.56 -19.71
C VAL A 421 2.26 -7.87 -20.89
N ALA A 422 1.46 -7.37 -21.83
CA ALA A 422 1.93 -6.65 -23.01
C ALA A 422 1.16 -5.34 -23.14
N LEU A 423 1.87 -4.25 -23.40
CA LEU A 423 1.33 -2.90 -23.49
C LEU A 423 1.86 -2.21 -24.74
N ASN A 424 1.02 -1.35 -25.32
CA ASN A 424 1.38 -0.49 -26.42
C ASN A 424 0.84 0.93 -26.15
N ASN A 425 1.71 1.89 -25.90
CA ASN A 425 1.32 3.30 -25.74
C ASN A 425 1.59 4.13 -27.00
N ASP A 426 1.62 3.48 -28.17
CA ASP A 426 1.66 4.18 -29.46
C ASP A 426 0.24 4.58 -29.91
N ASP A 427 0.14 5.62 -30.72
CA ASP A 427 -1.11 6.04 -31.37
C ASP A 427 -1.55 5.05 -32.48
N ALA A 428 -0.69 4.11 -32.85
CA ALA A 428 -0.93 3.08 -33.87
C ALA A 428 -0.84 1.66 -33.29
N PRO A 429 -1.60 0.71 -33.87
CA PRO A 429 -1.45 -0.71 -33.54
C PRO A 429 -0.02 -1.21 -33.79
N ALA A 430 0.49 -2.03 -32.88
CA ALA A 430 1.79 -2.66 -33.01
C ALA A 430 1.66 -4.19 -33.04
N HIS A 431 2.42 -4.84 -33.92
CA HIS A 431 2.63 -6.29 -33.88
C HIS A 431 3.77 -6.59 -32.91
N LEU A 432 3.52 -7.44 -31.91
CA LEU A 432 4.51 -7.79 -30.90
C LEU A 432 4.88 -9.27 -31.03
N GLU A 433 6.17 -9.54 -31.19
CA GLU A 433 6.75 -10.87 -31.02
C GLU A 433 7.38 -10.95 -29.63
N ILE A 434 6.73 -11.67 -28.70
CA ILE A 434 7.14 -11.76 -27.31
C ILE A 434 7.80 -13.10 -27.04
N PRO A 435 9.12 -13.14 -26.73
CA PRO A 435 9.78 -14.38 -26.39
C PRO A 435 9.32 -14.86 -25.01
N VAL A 436 8.56 -15.94 -24.94
CA VAL A 436 8.17 -16.56 -23.67
C VAL A 436 9.30 -17.47 -23.17
N PRO A 437 9.65 -17.40 -21.87
CA PRO A 437 10.82 -18.10 -21.33
C PRO A 437 10.59 -19.60 -21.05
N PHE A 438 9.47 -20.17 -21.50
CA PHE A 438 9.09 -21.57 -21.32
C PHE A 438 8.29 -22.07 -22.54
N ALA A 439 8.24 -23.40 -22.74
CA ALA A 439 7.40 -24.00 -23.74
C ALA A 439 5.94 -23.96 -23.25
N ALA A 440 5.08 -23.19 -23.94
CA ALA A 440 3.67 -23.09 -23.63
C ALA A 440 2.86 -23.87 -24.65
N SER A 441 1.98 -24.76 -24.21
CA SER A 441 1.02 -25.47 -25.04
C SER A 441 -0.26 -24.68 -25.28
N VAL A 442 -0.63 -23.82 -24.34
CA VAL A 442 -1.86 -23.00 -24.36
C VAL A 442 -1.55 -21.60 -23.88
N ALA A 443 -2.11 -20.60 -24.55
CA ALA A 443 -2.15 -19.22 -24.09
C ALA A 443 -3.61 -18.75 -24.05
N VAL A 444 -4.01 -18.14 -22.93
CA VAL A 444 -5.39 -17.63 -22.72
C VAL A 444 -5.33 -16.13 -22.47
N ASP A 445 -6.12 -15.36 -23.22
CA ASP A 445 -6.31 -13.93 -22.95
C ASP A 445 -7.19 -13.75 -21.72
N LEU A 446 -6.58 -13.29 -20.62
CA LEU A 446 -7.27 -13.06 -19.35
C LEU A 446 -8.14 -11.79 -19.35
N LEU A 447 -7.94 -10.89 -20.30
CA LEU A 447 -8.70 -9.65 -20.42
C LEU A 447 -9.87 -9.77 -21.41
N ALA A 448 -9.89 -10.79 -22.25
CA ALA A 448 -11.04 -11.08 -23.11
C ALA A 448 -12.32 -11.22 -22.26
N GLU A 449 -13.44 -10.79 -22.80
CA GLU A 449 -14.76 -11.00 -22.19
C GLU A 449 -15.00 -12.51 -22.05
N ASP A 450 -15.63 -12.93 -20.94
CA ASP A 450 -15.82 -14.30 -20.51
C ASP A 450 -16.12 -15.27 -21.66
N LEU A 451 -15.10 -15.99 -22.12
CA LEU A 451 -15.34 -17.23 -22.83
C LEU A 451 -15.89 -18.22 -21.80
N PRO A 452 -17.06 -18.85 -22.04
CA PRO A 452 -17.56 -19.88 -21.16
C PRO A 452 -16.48 -20.95 -20.97
N ARG A 453 -16.23 -21.36 -19.73
CA ARG A 453 -15.24 -22.39 -19.35
C ARG A 453 -15.52 -23.76 -20.01
N ASP A 454 -16.63 -23.92 -20.76
CA ASP A 454 -17.15 -25.19 -21.29
C ASP A 454 -16.94 -25.39 -22.81
N GLN A 455 -16.00 -24.68 -23.44
CA GLN A 455 -15.63 -25.04 -24.81
C GLN A 455 -14.20 -25.59 -24.86
N GLU A 456 -14.03 -26.83 -24.46
CA GLU A 456 -12.96 -27.71 -24.96
C GLU A 456 -13.09 -27.82 -26.48
N LYS A 457 -12.38 -26.97 -27.21
CA LYS A 457 -12.12 -27.21 -28.64
C LYS A 457 -10.91 -28.11 -28.77
N GLU A 458 -11.05 -29.13 -29.61
CA GLU A 458 -9.99 -30.08 -29.95
C GLU A 458 -8.71 -29.34 -30.38
N PRO A 459 -7.49 -29.87 -30.06
CA PRO A 459 -6.20 -29.18 -30.23
C PRO A 459 -5.85 -28.78 -31.68
N GLU A 460 -6.53 -29.32 -32.68
CA GLU A 460 -6.18 -29.12 -34.09
C GLU A 460 -6.68 -27.82 -34.72
N ASP A 461 -7.55 -27.04 -34.04
CA ASP A 461 -8.14 -25.81 -34.58
C ASP A 461 -7.62 -24.52 -33.91
N ARG A 462 -6.54 -24.58 -33.15
CA ARG A 462 -6.01 -23.43 -32.40
C ARG A 462 -4.77 -22.86 -33.07
N THR A 463 -4.97 -22.11 -34.15
CA THR A 463 -3.99 -21.09 -34.56
C THR A 463 -4.16 -19.89 -33.58
N PRO A 464 -3.09 -19.41 -32.93
CA PRO A 464 -3.20 -18.19 -32.12
C PRO A 464 -3.35 -17.00 -33.07
N GLU A 465 -4.56 -16.69 -33.48
CA GLU A 465 -4.89 -15.36 -33.96
C GLU A 465 -4.87 -14.43 -32.73
N ILE A 466 -3.71 -13.79 -32.52
CA ILE A 466 -3.60 -12.62 -31.66
C ILE A 466 -4.41 -11.52 -32.38
N LEU A 467 -5.70 -11.45 -32.05
CA LEU A 467 -6.62 -10.51 -32.64
C LEU A 467 -6.23 -9.09 -32.22
N ASN A 468 -5.76 -8.33 -33.20
CA ASN A 468 -5.61 -6.90 -33.18
C ASN A 468 -6.93 -6.23 -32.80
N LYS A 469 -7.08 -5.83 -31.54
CA LYS A 469 -7.88 -4.65 -31.20
C LYS A 469 -6.93 -3.56 -30.75
N VAL A 470 -6.98 -2.49 -31.48
CA VAL A 470 -6.27 -1.23 -31.27
C VAL A 470 -6.45 -0.80 -29.81
N ASN A 471 -5.35 -0.48 -29.12
CA ASN A 471 -5.31 0.12 -27.77
C ASN A 471 -5.73 -0.79 -26.59
N GLN A 472 -5.52 -2.09 -26.63
CA GLN A 472 -5.74 -2.95 -25.46
C GLN A 472 -4.45 -3.68 -25.08
N ALA A 473 -4.10 -3.53 -23.80
CA ALA A 473 -3.09 -4.39 -23.16
C ALA A 473 -3.64 -5.81 -23.00
N ILE A 474 -2.78 -6.79 -23.17
CA ILE A 474 -3.14 -8.22 -23.09
C ILE A 474 -2.42 -8.84 -21.90
N ALA A 475 -3.15 -9.53 -21.04
CA ALA A 475 -2.59 -10.42 -20.04
C ALA A 475 -2.86 -11.88 -20.49
N LEU A 476 -1.80 -12.63 -20.73
CA LEU A 476 -1.88 -14.01 -21.17
C LEU A 476 -1.37 -14.94 -20.07
N THR A 477 -2.07 -16.06 -19.83
CA THR A 477 -1.51 -17.18 -19.07
C THR A 477 -0.99 -18.24 -20.02
N ALA A 478 0.06 -18.92 -19.63
CA ALA A 478 0.60 -20.06 -20.33
C ALA A 478 0.87 -21.20 -19.34
N GLU A 479 0.30 -22.38 -19.58
CA GLU A 479 0.58 -23.60 -18.83
C GLU A 479 1.61 -24.46 -19.58
N ILE A 480 2.51 -25.08 -18.84
CA ILE A 480 3.55 -25.98 -19.39
C ILE A 480 3.02 -27.41 -19.33
N ASP A 481 3.14 -28.10 -20.43
CA ASP A 481 2.89 -29.56 -20.49
C ASP A 481 4.12 -30.32 -19.97
N ASP A 482 3.98 -31.04 -18.84
CA ASP A 482 5.01 -31.88 -18.22
C ASP A 482 5.26 -33.20 -18.98
N GLY A 483 5.08 -33.19 -20.29
CA GLY A 483 5.32 -34.33 -21.13
C GLY A 483 6.78 -34.45 -21.58
N PHE A 484 7.71 -34.78 -20.67
CA PHE A 484 8.88 -35.63 -20.90
C PHE A 484 9.64 -35.87 -19.61
#